data_5b43089eb00c2c8dcbf71d306df5eb84
#
_entry.id   5b43089eb00c2c8dcbf71d306df5eb84
#
_cell.length_a   1.000
_cell.length_b   1.000
_cell.length_c   1.000
_cell.angle_alpha   90.00
_cell.angle_beta   90.00
_cell.angle_gamma   90.00
#
_symmetry.space_group_name_H-M   'P 1'
#
loop_
_entity.id
_entity.type
_entity.pdbx_description
1 polymer ?
#
loop_
_entity_poly.entity_id
_entity_poly.type
_entity_poly.pdbx_seq_one_letter_code
_entity_poly.pdbx_strand_id
1 'polypeptide(L)'
;MAVLVNGESYSAAEFFAAALREYDAAIVVGEQTTGKGYFQYTYMLPDGSAVGLSTGKYYTPNGVSLAQKGIMPDVMVPVDAETTNAIYAGTLVPEADPQIQAAVKALAEE
;
A
#
# COMPACT_ATOMS: atom_id res chain seq x y z
N MET A 1 6.32 -11.92 9.20
CA MET A 1 6.51 -11.45 7.79
C MET A 1 6.48 -9.93 7.76
N ALA A 2 7.21 -9.26 6.84
CA ALA A 2 7.09 -7.82 6.65
C ALA A 2 6.54 -7.51 5.25
N VAL A 3 5.73 -6.44 5.15
CA VAL A 3 5.19 -5.91 3.89
C VAL A 3 5.68 -4.49 3.73
N LEU A 4 6.36 -4.23 2.60
CA LEU A 4 6.84 -2.89 2.26
C LEU A 4 5.77 -2.13 1.49
N VAL A 5 5.51 -0.89 1.90
CA VAL A 5 4.54 0.01 1.26
C VAL A 5 5.12 1.42 1.11
N ASN A 6 4.58 2.18 0.16
CA ASN A 6 4.96 3.58 -0.04
C ASN A 6 3.77 4.40 -0.57
N GLY A 7 4.00 5.67 -0.88
CA GLY A 7 2.99 6.59 -1.39
C GLY A 7 2.33 6.16 -2.71
N GLU A 8 2.97 5.27 -3.47
CA GLU A 8 2.44 4.71 -4.72
C GLU A 8 1.72 3.36 -4.50
N SER A 9 1.69 2.86 -3.27
CA SER A 9 0.89 1.68 -2.92
C SER A 9 -0.57 2.10 -2.81
N TYR A 10 -1.44 1.51 -3.63
CA TYR A 10 -2.85 1.90 -3.67
C TYR A 10 -3.80 0.72 -3.92
N SER A 11 -5.07 0.92 -3.60
CA SER A 11 -6.18 0.00 -3.90
C SER A 11 -5.95 -1.41 -3.31
N ALA A 12 -5.92 -2.45 -4.14
CA ALA A 12 -5.76 -3.84 -3.70
C ALA A 12 -4.48 -4.08 -2.89
N ALA A 13 -3.38 -3.38 -3.20
CA ALA A 13 -2.14 -3.46 -2.45
C ALA A 13 -2.33 -2.97 -1.00
N GLU A 14 -3.09 -1.89 -0.80
CA GLU A 14 -3.41 -1.38 0.53
C GLU A 14 -4.25 -2.37 1.34
N PHE A 15 -5.29 -2.94 0.73
CA PHE A 15 -6.15 -3.91 1.42
C PHE A 15 -5.42 -5.21 1.74
N PHE A 16 -4.52 -5.64 0.88
CA PHE A 16 -3.67 -6.79 1.14
C PHE A 16 -2.76 -6.55 2.35
N ALA A 17 -2.05 -5.42 2.37
CA ALA A 17 -1.19 -5.06 3.48
C ALA A 17 -1.98 -4.86 4.79
N ALA A 18 -3.13 -4.18 4.73
CA ALA A 18 -4.01 -3.99 5.88
C ALA A 18 -4.54 -5.32 6.43
N ALA A 19 -4.98 -6.23 5.58
CA ALA A 19 -5.47 -7.54 6.00
C ALA A 19 -4.38 -8.35 6.69
N LEU A 20 -3.17 -8.39 6.13
CA LEU A 20 -2.05 -9.10 6.76
C LEU A 20 -1.71 -8.52 8.15
N ARG A 21 -1.72 -7.20 8.30
CA ARG A 21 -1.51 -6.54 9.59
C ARG A 21 -2.62 -6.86 10.59
N GLU A 22 -3.89 -6.75 10.17
CA GLU A 22 -5.04 -6.97 11.04
C GLU A 22 -5.21 -8.42 11.49
N TYR A 23 -4.62 -9.36 10.76
CA TYR A 23 -4.52 -10.78 11.15
C TYR A 23 -3.20 -11.13 11.85
N ASP A 24 -2.42 -10.15 12.28
CA ASP A 24 -1.11 -10.34 12.92
C ASP A 24 -0.14 -11.20 12.08
N ALA A 25 -0.31 -11.21 10.76
CA ALA A 25 0.50 -11.98 9.84
C ALA A 25 1.71 -11.23 9.30
N ALA A 26 1.69 -9.89 9.35
CA ALA A 26 2.79 -9.06 8.88
C ALA A 26 2.89 -7.72 9.61
N ILE A 27 4.12 -7.22 9.73
CA ILE A 27 4.46 -5.84 10.07
C ILE A 27 4.47 -5.04 8.77
N VAL A 28 3.85 -3.85 8.77
CA VAL A 28 3.88 -2.93 7.62
C VAL A 28 5.01 -1.93 7.79
N VAL A 29 5.90 -1.86 6.83
CA VAL A 29 7.11 -1.01 6.85
C VAL A 29 7.15 -0.09 5.64
N GLY A 30 7.60 1.14 5.80
CA GLY A 30 7.79 2.07 4.68
C GLY A 30 7.13 3.42 4.87
N GLU A 31 6.33 3.86 3.92
CA GLU A 31 5.68 5.17 3.93
C GLU A 31 4.16 5.03 3.88
N GLN A 32 3.45 6.10 4.26
CA GLN A 32 1.99 6.14 4.17
C GLN A 32 1.52 5.90 2.74
N THR A 33 0.52 5.04 2.57
CA THR A 33 -0.03 4.68 1.26
C THR A 33 -1.02 5.73 0.72
N THR A 34 -1.42 5.58 -0.54
CA THR A 34 -2.23 6.57 -1.28
C THR A 34 -3.62 6.80 -0.69
N GLY A 35 -4.30 5.77 -0.18
CA GLY A 35 -5.66 5.90 0.31
C GLY A 35 -6.74 5.77 -0.77
N LYS A 36 -6.50 4.94 -1.80
CA LYS A 36 -7.52 4.64 -2.82
C LYS A 36 -8.48 3.56 -2.31
N GLY A 37 -9.47 3.98 -1.55
CA GLY A 37 -10.43 3.10 -0.90
C GLY A 37 -11.80 3.00 -1.57
N TYR A 38 -11.94 3.44 -2.83
CA TYR A 38 -13.18 3.37 -3.59
C TYR A 38 -13.07 2.36 -4.73
N PHE A 39 -14.14 1.60 -5.00
CA PHE A 39 -14.25 0.80 -6.20
C PHE A 39 -15.12 1.47 -7.25
N GLN A 40 -14.82 1.23 -8.52
CA GLN A 40 -15.54 1.75 -9.67
C GLN A 40 -16.36 0.63 -10.30
N TYR A 41 -17.55 1.00 -10.76
CA TYR A 41 -18.38 0.16 -11.60
C TYR A 41 -18.56 0.84 -12.97
N THR A 42 -18.45 0.05 -14.04
CA THR A 42 -18.62 0.55 -15.40
C THR A 42 -20.01 0.19 -15.93
N TYR A 43 -20.77 1.21 -16.28
CA TYR A 43 -22.10 1.05 -16.88
C TYR A 43 -21.99 1.27 -18.37
N MET A 44 -22.46 0.29 -19.16
CA MET A 44 -22.55 0.41 -20.60
C MET A 44 -23.80 1.22 -20.98
N LEU A 45 -23.66 2.12 -21.94
CA LEU A 45 -24.76 2.94 -22.46
C LEU A 45 -25.29 2.37 -23.79
N PRO A 46 -26.54 2.70 -24.18
CA PRO A 46 -27.18 2.15 -25.38
C PRO A 46 -26.45 2.46 -26.70
N ASP A 47 -25.66 3.53 -26.72
CA ASP A 47 -24.87 3.94 -27.89
C ASP A 47 -23.50 3.23 -28.00
N GLY A 48 -23.20 2.29 -27.07
CA GLY A 48 -21.95 1.57 -27.03
C GLY A 48 -20.84 2.27 -26.23
N SER A 49 -21.08 3.48 -25.74
CA SER A 49 -20.19 4.14 -24.79
C SER A 49 -20.33 3.57 -23.38
N ALA A 50 -19.48 3.99 -22.45
CA ALA A 50 -19.54 3.54 -21.07
C ALA A 50 -19.21 4.67 -20.10
N VAL A 51 -19.78 4.61 -18.90
CA VAL A 51 -19.47 5.51 -17.80
C VAL A 51 -18.96 4.74 -16.61
N GLY A 52 -17.80 5.16 -16.08
CA GLY A 52 -17.20 4.60 -14.85
C GLY A 52 -17.52 5.49 -13.66
N LEU A 53 -18.15 4.92 -12.64
CA LEU A 53 -18.54 5.64 -11.43
C LEU A 53 -17.93 4.98 -10.20
N SER A 54 -17.46 5.78 -9.24
CA SER A 54 -17.11 5.30 -7.91
C SER A 54 -18.39 5.07 -7.12
N THR A 55 -18.75 3.81 -6.93
CA THR A 55 -20.06 3.40 -6.39
C THR A 55 -19.99 2.86 -4.97
N GLY A 56 -18.82 2.64 -4.42
CA GLY A 56 -18.69 2.15 -3.05
C GLY A 56 -17.29 2.26 -2.49
N LYS A 57 -17.15 1.95 -1.21
CA LYS A 57 -15.89 1.92 -0.47
C LYS A 57 -15.51 0.49 -0.14
N TYR A 58 -14.20 0.24 -0.15
CA TYR A 58 -13.63 -0.95 0.46
C TYR A 58 -13.43 -0.74 1.95
N TYR A 59 -13.54 -1.83 2.68
CA TYR A 59 -13.24 -1.88 4.12
C TYR A 59 -12.26 -3.02 4.38
N THR A 60 -11.36 -2.80 5.33
CA THR A 60 -10.47 -3.84 5.83
C THR A 60 -11.25 -4.91 6.61
N PRO A 61 -10.65 -6.06 6.96
CA PRO A 61 -11.31 -7.07 7.78
C PRO A 61 -11.93 -6.52 9.08
N ASN A 62 -11.30 -5.54 9.71
CA ASN A 62 -11.82 -4.87 10.90
C ASN A 62 -12.82 -3.74 10.61
N GLY A 63 -13.27 -3.59 9.36
CA GLY A 63 -14.27 -2.60 8.98
C GLY A 63 -13.73 -1.17 8.84
N VAL A 64 -12.43 -0.99 8.69
CA VAL A 64 -11.80 0.32 8.53
C VAL A 64 -11.78 0.73 7.06
N SER A 65 -12.24 1.94 6.76
CA SER A 65 -12.11 2.52 5.42
C SER A 65 -10.75 3.17 5.24
N LEU A 66 -10.04 2.77 4.19
CA LEU A 66 -8.75 3.37 3.80
C LEU A 66 -8.91 4.57 2.87
N ALA A 67 -10.14 4.88 2.43
CA ALA A 67 -10.42 5.97 1.50
C ALA A 67 -9.92 7.31 2.03
N GLN A 68 -9.05 7.97 1.25
CA GLN A 68 -8.42 9.27 1.56
C GLN A 68 -7.46 9.26 2.77
N LYS A 69 -7.20 8.10 3.36
CA LYS A 69 -6.34 7.95 4.54
C LYS A 69 -5.10 7.10 4.24
N GLY A 70 -5.30 6.02 3.48
CA GLY A 70 -4.27 4.99 3.30
C GLY A 70 -3.96 4.23 4.58
N ILE A 71 -2.85 3.53 4.55
CA ILE A 71 -2.26 2.83 5.67
C ILE A 71 -1.08 3.64 6.18
N MET A 72 -1.05 3.92 7.46
CA MET A 72 0.15 4.36 8.16
C MET A 72 0.96 3.11 8.51
N PRO A 73 2.21 2.98 8.07
CA PRO A 73 3.04 1.83 8.42
C PRO A 73 3.29 1.73 9.93
N ASP A 74 3.55 0.52 10.40
CA ASP A 74 3.94 0.26 11.80
C ASP A 74 5.38 0.76 12.04
N VAL A 75 6.23 0.64 11.01
CA VAL A 75 7.58 1.20 11.00
C VAL A 75 7.71 2.20 9.85
N MET A 76 7.68 3.49 10.19
CA MET A 76 7.81 4.58 9.21
C MET A 76 9.27 4.74 8.78
N VAL A 77 9.52 4.61 7.48
CA VAL A 77 10.84 4.76 6.87
C VAL A 77 10.73 5.60 5.60
N PRO A 78 10.70 6.93 5.74
CA PRO A 78 10.67 7.80 4.56
C PRO A 78 12.00 7.72 3.81
N VAL A 79 11.92 7.79 2.48
CA VAL A 79 13.08 7.82 1.60
C VAL A 79 13.08 9.08 0.75
N ASP A 80 14.25 9.54 0.33
CA ASP A 80 14.37 10.69 -0.55
C ASP A 80 14.05 10.34 -2.01
N ALA A 81 13.93 11.35 -2.85
CA ALA A 81 13.59 11.17 -4.27
C ALA A 81 14.63 10.37 -5.05
N GLU A 82 15.91 10.47 -4.67
CA GLU A 82 16.99 9.71 -5.32
C GLU A 82 16.85 8.22 -5.03
N THR A 83 16.66 7.87 -3.77
CA THR A 83 16.42 6.50 -3.31
C THR A 83 15.13 5.94 -3.94
N THR A 84 14.05 6.71 -3.95
CA THR A 84 12.78 6.34 -4.61
C THR A 84 13.00 6.00 -6.08
N ASN A 85 13.71 6.85 -6.83
CA ASN A 85 14.00 6.61 -8.24
C ASN A 85 14.86 5.35 -8.44
N ALA A 86 15.83 5.10 -7.57
CA ALA A 86 16.68 3.92 -7.63
C ALA A 86 15.89 2.62 -7.34
N ILE A 87 14.93 2.66 -6.41
CA ILE A 87 14.00 1.55 -6.14
C ILE A 87 13.17 1.25 -7.39
N TYR A 88 12.53 2.25 -8.00
CA TYR A 88 11.70 2.05 -9.19
C TYR A 88 12.50 1.61 -10.41
N ALA A 89 13.73 2.09 -10.56
CA ALA A 89 14.63 1.67 -11.63
C ALA A 89 15.20 0.26 -11.42
N GLY A 90 15.02 -0.33 -10.23
CA GLY A 90 15.62 -1.62 -9.87
C GLY A 90 17.16 -1.58 -9.78
N THR A 91 17.72 -0.41 -9.52
CA THR A 91 19.17 -0.21 -9.42
C THR A 91 19.70 -0.21 -7.99
N LEU A 92 18.80 -0.04 -7.00
CA LEU A 92 19.14 -0.11 -5.60
C LEU A 92 19.29 -1.57 -5.16
N VAL A 93 20.45 -1.93 -4.62
CA VAL A 93 20.65 -3.27 -4.07
C VAL A 93 19.91 -3.40 -2.73
N PRO A 94 19.36 -4.58 -2.39
CA PRO A 94 18.57 -4.76 -1.16
C PRO A 94 19.30 -4.37 0.13
N GLU A 95 20.62 -4.58 0.16
CA GLU A 95 21.47 -4.24 1.29
C GLU A 95 21.62 -2.72 1.51
N ALA A 96 21.36 -1.92 0.48
CA ALA A 96 21.39 -0.45 0.54
C ALA A 96 20.00 0.17 0.68
N ASP A 97 18.91 -0.63 0.60
CA ASP A 97 17.55 -0.14 0.74
C ASP A 97 17.18 0.03 2.21
N PRO A 98 16.94 1.28 2.68
CA PRO A 98 16.66 1.53 4.09
C PRO A 98 15.34 0.91 4.56
N GLN A 99 14.37 0.74 3.66
CA GLN A 99 13.08 0.11 3.99
C GLN A 99 13.24 -1.40 4.14
N ILE A 100 14.03 -2.06 3.29
CA ILE A 100 14.36 -3.47 3.43
C ILE A 100 15.15 -3.70 4.72
N GLN A 101 16.14 -2.86 5.02
CA GLN A 101 16.94 -2.97 6.24
C GLN A 101 16.07 -2.82 7.50
N ALA A 102 15.14 -1.87 7.50
CA ALA A 102 14.21 -1.69 8.61
C ALA A 102 13.26 -2.90 8.77
N ALA A 103 12.80 -3.47 7.67
CA ALA A 103 11.96 -4.67 7.69
C ALA A 103 12.71 -5.88 8.27
N VAL A 104 13.96 -6.10 7.84
CA VAL A 104 14.81 -7.18 8.37
C VAL A 104 15.05 -7.00 9.87
N LYS A 105 15.33 -5.77 10.31
CA LYS A 105 15.51 -5.45 11.72
C LYS A 105 14.24 -5.73 12.53
N ALA A 106 13.08 -5.25 12.05
CA ALA A 106 11.80 -5.46 12.73
C ALA A 106 11.46 -6.95 12.90
N LEU A 107 11.75 -7.78 11.89
CA LEU A 107 11.57 -9.23 11.97
C LEU A 107 12.55 -9.96 12.91
N ALA A 108 13.69 -9.36 13.19
CA ALA A 108 14.66 -9.95 14.11
C ALA A 108 14.36 -9.62 15.58
N GLU A 109 13.52 -8.64 15.84
CA GLU A 109 13.11 -8.19 17.17
C GLU A 109 11.79 -8.84 17.66
N GLU A 110 11.11 -9.61 16.80
CA GLU A 110 9.97 -10.47 17.15
C GLU A 110 10.43 -11.82 17.77
#